data_474b4bd6c50234e52a055cdb0e6da3ce
#
_entry.id   474b4bd6c50234e52a055cdb0e6da3ce
#
_cell.length_a   1.000
_cell.length_b   1.000
_cell.length_c   1.000
_cell.angle_alpha   90.00
_cell.angle_beta   90.00
_cell.angle_gamma   90.00
#
_symmetry.space_group_name_H-M   'P 1'
#
loop_
_entity.id
_entity.type
_entity.pdbx_description
1 polymer ?
#
loop_
_entity_poly.entity_id
_entity_poly.type
_entity_poly.pdbx_seq_one_letter_code
_entity_poly.pdbx_strand_id
1 'polypeptide(L)'
;MHEKFSCMVVDWDYAYDLCKDVREEITAAGFQPEVIIGVARGGWFLARVLCDFFLLKELFSLKMEHWGVTATITGDAQMKYGLDEESRRRLKEQRVLITDDVTDTGESINLVVKYVKSLGVKDVKTATMHHKTSSSFIPDFYGELIREWKWVIYPWSIHEDVMELAGKVLAKGERWMSLGELRASMKEEFDFYVPYNLLKEVVENMAFHGKIRSKEEGGKEVWILC
;
A
#
# COMPACT_ATOMS: atom_id res chain seq x y z
N MET A 1 16.79 -17.19 -2.08
CA MET A 1 16.79 -17.01 -0.61
C MET A 1 15.79 -15.90 -0.32
N HIS A 2 14.62 -16.21 0.25
CA HIS A 2 13.69 -15.16 0.66
C HIS A 2 14.25 -14.55 1.94
N GLU A 3 14.62 -13.27 1.90
CA GLU A 3 15.10 -12.56 3.08
C GLU A 3 14.01 -12.49 4.15
N LYS A 4 14.40 -12.76 5.40
CA LYS A 4 13.56 -12.44 6.55
C LYS A 4 13.48 -10.92 6.65
N PHE A 5 12.29 -10.39 6.88
CA PHE A 5 12.07 -8.97 7.06
C PHE A 5 11.03 -8.72 8.17
N SER A 6 11.01 -7.53 8.70
CA SER A 6 10.02 -7.15 9.71
C SER A 6 8.81 -6.48 9.07
N CYS A 7 7.62 -6.75 9.61
CA CYS A 7 6.41 -6.03 9.27
C CYS A 7 6.16 -4.89 10.28
N MET A 8 5.55 -3.82 9.79
CA MET A 8 4.99 -2.73 10.57
C MET A 8 3.49 -2.71 10.33
N VAL A 9 2.70 -2.92 11.37
CA VAL A 9 1.24 -2.93 11.26
C VAL A 9 0.70 -1.56 11.62
N VAL A 10 -0.06 -0.98 10.72
CA VAL A 10 -0.76 0.30 10.87
C VAL A 10 -2.23 0.00 11.13
N ASP A 11 -2.78 0.53 12.20
CA ASP A 11 -4.23 0.51 12.46
C ASP A 11 -4.94 1.75 11.91
N TRP A 12 -6.28 1.79 12.03
CA TRP A 12 -7.07 2.89 11.49
C TRP A 12 -6.81 4.23 12.20
N ASP A 13 -6.61 4.20 13.51
CA ASP A 13 -6.38 5.43 14.30
C ASP A 13 -5.02 6.02 13.95
N TYR A 14 -4.00 5.18 13.87
CA TYR A 14 -2.66 5.59 13.47
C TYR A 14 -2.62 6.09 12.01
N ALA A 15 -3.29 5.39 11.09
CA ALA A 15 -3.39 5.86 9.70
C ALA A 15 -4.05 7.24 9.61
N TYR A 16 -5.10 7.49 10.41
CA TYR A 16 -5.77 8.78 10.43
C TYR A 16 -4.90 9.88 11.05
N ASP A 17 -4.12 9.56 12.09
CA ASP A 17 -3.17 10.51 12.70
C ASP A 17 -2.05 10.89 11.71
N LEU A 18 -1.50 9.95 10.96
CA LEU A 18 -0.56 10.24 9.87
C LEU A 18 -1.15 11.20 8.81
N CYS A 19 -2.44 11.08 8.52
CA CYS A 19 -3.10 12.03 7.61
C CYS A 19 -3.15 13.46 8.20
N LYS A 20 -3.29 13.59 9.53
CA LYS A 20 -3.23 14.90 10.21
C LYS A 20 -1.82 15.49 10.12
N ASP A 21 -0.79 14.66 10.37
CA ASP A 21 0.60 15.09 10.29
C ASP A 21 0.93 15.59 8.87
N VAL A 22 0.52 14.84 7.85
CA VAL A 22 0.66 15.25 6.44
C VAL A 22 -0.07 16.57 6.16
N ARG A 23 -1.29 16.74 6.68
CA ARG A 23 -2.04 18.00 6.54
C ARG A 23 -1.30 19.17 7.20
N GLU A 24 -0.68 18.96 8.35
CA GLU A 24 0.10 19.98 9.06
C GLU A 24 1.33 20.40 8.26
N GLU A 25 2.09 19.46 7.70
CA GLU A 25 3.23 19.71 6.83
C GLU A 25 2.82 20.53 5.59
N ILE A 26 1.72 20.16 4.91
CA ILE A 26 1.20 20.89 3.76
C ILE A 26 0.82 22.32 4.12
N THR A 27 0.16 22.49 5.28
CA THR A 27 -0.30 23.79 5.78
C THR A 27 0.89 24.68 6.16
N ALA A 28 1.88 24.11 6.86
CA ALA A 28 3.09 24.82 7.27
C ALA A 28 3.91 25.31 6.07
N ALA A 29 3.93 24.55 4.97
CA ALA A 29 4.57 24.94 3.71
C ALA A 29 3.76 25.99 2.91
N GLY A 30 2.57 26.37 3.36
CA GLY A 30 1.70 27.33 2.67
C GLY A 30 1.12 26.81 1.34
N PHE A 31 1.17 25.49 1.10
CA PHE A 31 0.60 24.91 -0.10
C PHE A 31 -0.92 24.73 0.07
N GLN A 32 -1.67 25.21 -0.89
CA GLN A 32 -3.13 25.09 -0.92
C GLN A 32 -3.52 24.28 -2.17
N PRO A 33 -3.74 22.97 -2.05
CA PRO A 33 -4.18 22.15 -3.17
C PRO A 33 -5.59 22.57 -3.61
N GLU A 34 -5.85 22.53 -4.91
CA GLU A 34 -7.16 22.76 -5.52
C GLU A 34 -7.75 21.44 -5.98
N VAL A 35 -6.89 20.46 -6.22
CA VAL A 35 -7.25 19.10 -6.65
C VAL A 35 -6.32 18.10 -6.00
N ILE A 36 -6.87 16.95 -5.62
CA ILE A 36 -6.08 15.81 -5.13
C ILE A 36 -6.19 14.65 -6.13
N ILE A 37 -5.06 13.98 -6.37
CA ILE A 37 -4.98 12.75 -7.16
C ILE A 37 -4.44 11.64 -6.27
N GLY A 38 -5.29 10.65 -5.96
CA GLY A 38 -4.86 9.44 -5.24
C GLY A 38 -4.27 8.39 -6.19
N VAL A 39 -3.06 7.94 -5.92
CA VAL A 39 -2.48 6.80 -6.62
C VAL A 39 -3.18 5.52 -6.14
N ALA A 40 -3.83 4.85 -7.05
CA ALA A 40 -4.61 3.66 -6.70
C ALA A 40 -3.68 2.44 -6.55
N ARG A 41 -3.90 1.65 -5.50
CA ARG A 41 -5.04 1.68 -4.55
C ARG A 41 -4.68 2.34 -3.22
N GLY A 42 -3.40 2.28 -2.78
CA GLY A 42 -2.97 2.69 -1.45
C GLY A 42 -3.22 4.16 -1.13
N GLY A 43 -2.95 5.04 -2.10
CA GLY A 43 -3.11 6.48 -1.92
C GLY A 43 -4.54 7.00 -1.76
N TRP A 44 -5.57 6.15 -1.92
CA TRP A 44 -6.96 6.59 -1.83
C TRP A 44 -7.37 7.05 -0.43
N PHE A 45 -6.88 6.36 0.61
CA PHE A 45 -7.24 6.72 1.98
C PHE A 45 -6.73 8.13 2.32
N LEU A 46 -5.43 8.38 2.11
CA LEU A 46 -4.84 9.70 2.34
C LEU A 46 -5.53 10.77 1.49
N ALA A 47 -5.77 10.50 0.20
CA ALA A 47 -6.45 11.42 -0.71
C ALA A 47 -7.82 11.84 -0.17
N ARG A 48 -8.65 10.86 0.24
CA ARG A 48 -10.00 11.14 0.73
C ARG A 48 -9.99 11.94 2.02
N VAL A 49 -9.09 11.61 2.96
CA VAL A 49 -8.99 12.31 4.24
C VAL A 49 -8.49 13.75 4.03
N LEU A 50 -7.48 13.96 3.17
CA LEU A 50 -7.00 15.31 2.85
C LEU A 50 -8.05 16.15 2.12
N CYS A 51 -8.88 15.55 1.24
CA CYS A 51 -10.02 16.27 0.66
C CYS A 51 -10.96 16.81 1.74
N ASP A 52 -11.21 16.04 2.78
CA ASP A 52 -12.05 16.48 3.90
C ASP A 52 -11.41 17.65 4.66
N PHE A 53 -10.14 17.55 5.01
CA PHE A 53 -9.40 18.61 5.72
C PHE A 53 -9.27 19.91 4.93
N PHE A 54 -9.09 19.83 3.61
CA PHE A 54 -8.97 21.01 2.75
C PHE A 54 -10.29 21.45 2.13
N LEU A 55 -11.41 20.81 2.49
CA LEU A 55 -12.78 21.10 1.98
C LEU A 55 -12.85 20.99 0.44
N LEU A 56 -12.10 20.06 -0.15
CA LEU A 56 -12.04 19.84 -1.58
C LEU A 56 -13.10 18.81 -2.03
N LYS A 57 -13.67 19.06 -3.21
CA LYS A 57 -14.59 18.14 -3.88
C LYS A 57 -13.95 17.40 -5.05
N GLU A 58 -12.89 17.97 -5.62
CA GLU A 58 -12.20 17.41 -6.78
C GLU A 58 -11.16 16.41 -6.32
N LEU A 59 -11.49 15.14 -6.52
CA LEU A 59 -10.66 13.98 -6.21
C LEU A 59 -10.61 13.06 -7.43
N PHE A 60 -9.41 12.86 -7.97
CA PHE A 60 -9.17 11.96 -9.09
C PHE A 60 -8.30 10.77 -8.64
N SER A 61 -8.23 9.76 -9.51
CA SER A 61 -7.38 8.58 -9.27
C SER A 61 -6.67 8.14 -10.53
N LEU A 62 -5.43 7.67 -10.33
CA LEU A 62 -4.61 7.02 -11.35
C LEU A 62 -4.21 5.64 -10.85
N LYS A 63 -4.20 4.63 -11.72
CA LYS A 63 -3.73 3.30 -11.32
C LYS A 63 -2.35 3.02 -11.89
N MET A 64 -1.41 2.81 -10.97
CA MET A 64 -0.08 2.28 -11.27
C MET A 64 -0.06 0.77 -11.00
N GLU A 65 0.67 0.03 -11.81
CA GLU A 65 0.97 -1.39 -11.57
C GLU A 65 2.47 -1.63 -11.80
N HIS A 66 3.07 -2.44 -10.94
CA HIS A 66 4.40 -2.99 -11.17
C HIS A 66 4.29 -4.32 -11.92
N TRP A 67 5.11 -4.52 -12.92
CA TRP A 67 5.22 -5.81 -13.58
C TRP A 67 6.07 -6.74 -12.69
N GLY A 68 5.44 -7.80 -12.17
CA GLY A 68 6.11 -8.79 -11.32
C GLY A 68 5.16 -9.37 -10.27
N VAL A 69 5.66 -10.37 -9.55
CA VAL A 69 4.94 -10.95 -8.40
C VAL A 69 5.00 -9.94 -7.26
N THR A 70 3.86 -9.64 -6.67
CA THR A 70 3.71 -8.78 -5.49
C THR A 70 4.75 -9.16 -4.43
N ALA A 71 5.31 -8.17 -3.70
CA ALA A 71 6.40 -8.31 -2.73
C ALA A 71 7.76 -8.78 -3.28
N THR A 72 7.97 -8.70 -4.58
CA THR A 72 9.32 -8.63 -5.15
C THR A 72 9.44 -7.30 -5.90
N ILE A 73 10.34 -6.44 -5.44
CA ILE A 73 10.64 -5.13 -6.05
C ILE A 73 11.42 -5.37 -7.36
N THR A 74 10.80 -6.02 -8.34
CA THR A 74 11.43 -6.31 -9.62
C THR A 74 10.42 -6.10 -10.73
N GLY A 75 10.41 -4.91 -11.29
CA GLY A 75 9.63 -4.59 -12.47
C GLY A 75 9.39 -3.10 -12.61
N ASP A 76 9.44 -2.59 -13.83
CA ASP A 76 9.16 -1.19 -14.14
C ASP A 76 7.69 -0.84 -13.79
N ALA A 77 7.48 0.27 -13.09
CA ALA A 77 6.15 0.79 -12.84
C ALA A 77 5.52 1.29 -14.14
N GLN A 78 4.26 0.93 -14.37
CA GLN A 78 3.50 1.38 -15.54
C GLN A 78 2.13 1.94 -15.14
N MET A 79 1.69 2.97 -15.85
CA MET A 79 0.33 3.51 -15.68
C MET A 79 -0.67 2.60 -16.40
N LYS A 80 -1.52 1.92 -15.65
CA LYS A 80 -2.55 1.05 -16.20
C LYS A 80 -3.81 1.81 -16.58
N TYR A 81 -4.24 2.72 -15.72
CA TYR A 81 -5.39 3.59 -15.97
C TYR A 81 -5.02 5.04 -15.68
N GLY A 82 -5.11 5.88 -16.70
CA GLY A 82 -4.91 7.31 -16.63
C GLY A 82 -6.24 8.06 -16.44
N LEU A 83 -6.16 9.39 -16.50
CA LEU A 83 -7.33 10.27 -16.46
C LEU A 83 -7.99 10.35 -17.83
N ASP A 84 -9.33 10.42 -17.83
CA ASP A 84 -10.09 10.74 -19.03
C ASP A 84 -9.87 12.19 -19.49
N GLU A 85 -10.40 12.54 -20.65
CA GLU A 85 -10.17 13.87 -21.24
C GLU A 85 -10.81 15.01 -20.43
N GLU A 86 -11.98 14.76 -19.82
CA GLU A 86 -12.65 15.75 -18.98
C GLU A 86 -11.84 16.03 -17.71
N SER A 87 -11.39 14.98 -17.03
CA SER A 87 -10.53 15.09 -15.86
C SER A 87 -9.21 15.82 -16.18
N ARG A 88 -8.58 15.53 -17.34
CA ARG A 88 -7.37 16.25 -17.78
C ARG A 88 -7.63 17.74 -17.99
N ARG A 89 -8.77 18.12 -18.55
CA ARG A 89 -9.14 19.53 -18.74
C ARG A 89 -9.31 20.26 -17.40
N ARG A 90 -9.89 19.59 -16.40
CA ARG A 90 -10.10 20.16 -15.06
C ARG A 90 -8.80 20.38 -14.29
N LEU A 91 -7.73 19.67 -14.62
CA LEU A 91 -6.44 19.83 -13.98
C LEU A 91 -5.62 21.04 -14.48
N LYS A 92 -5.94 21.59 -15.67
CA LYS A 92 -5.19 22.73 -16.22
C LYS A 92 -5.18 23.90 -15.25
N GLU A 93 -4.00 24.51 -15.09
CA GLU A 93 -3.77 25.68 -14.22
C GLU A 93 -4.13 25.45 -12.72
N GLN A 94 -4.34 24.18 -12.29
CA GLN A 94 -4.64 23.85 -10.90
C GLN A 94 -3.36 23.53 -10.12
N ARG A 95 -3.37 23.77 -8.80
CA ARG A 95 -2.39 23.25 -7.86
C ARG A 95 -2.83 21.83 -7.46
N VAL A 96 -2.07 20.86 -7.88
CA VAL A 96 -2.38 19.43 -7.73
C VAL A 96 -1.54 18.82 -6.62
N LEU A 97 -2.19 18.11 -5.70
CA LEU A 97 -1.54 17.25 -4.71
C LEU A 97 -1.69 15.79 -5.14
N ILE A 98 -0.58 15.10 -5.35
CA ILE A 98 -0.55 13.66 -5.62
C ILE A 98 -0.30 12.95 -4.30
N THR A 99 -1.11 11.92 -3.99
CA THR A 99 -1.00 11.17 -2.75
C THR A 99 -0.80 9.69 -2.99
N ASP A 100 0.04 9.05 -2.17
CA ASP A 100 0.18 7.61 -2.06
C ASP A 100 0.28 7.20 -0.58
N ASP A 101 0.17 5.91 -0.26
CA ASP A 101 0.33 5.45 1.14
C ASP A 101 1.80 5.41 1.54
N VAL A 102 2.68 4.90 0.70
CA VAL A 102 4.11 4.79 0.97
C VAL A 102 4.96 5.02 -0.28
N THR A 103 6.09 5.70 -0.11
CA THR A 103 7.16 5.70 -1.10
C THR A 103 8.22 4.66 -0.71
N ASP A 104 8.21 3.51 -1.39
CA ASP A 104 9.20 2.43 -1.18
C ASP A 104 10.39 2.55 -2.14
N THR A 105 10.19 2.42 -3.46
CA THR A 105 11.19 2.73 -4.49
C THR A 105 11.03 4.15 -5.04
N GLY A 106 9.80 4.67 -5.01
CA GLY A 106 9.43 5.97 -5.54
C GLY A 106 9.13 5.98 -7.05
N GLU A 107 9.21 4.84 -7.73
CA GLU A 107 8.99 4.76 -9.19
C GLU A 107 7.58 5.17 -9.59
N SER A 108 6.56 4.61 -8.93
CA SER A 108 5.15 4.91 -9.23
C SER A 108 4.85 6.40 -9.13
N ILE A 109 5.19 7.01 -7.99
CA ILE A 109 4.90 8.43 -7.75
C ILE A 109 5.67 9.33 -8.72
N ASN A 110 6.91 8.98 -9.07
CA ASN A 110 7.72 9.73 -10.04
C ASN A 110 7.08 9.73 -11.44
N LEU A 111 6.55 8.60 -11.89
CA LEU A 111 5.84 8.50 -13.17
C LEU A 111 4.55 9.31 -13.16
N VAL A 112 3.78 9.25 -12.06
CA VAL A 112 2.56 10.04 -11.90
C VAL A 112 2.86 11.53 -11.92
N VAL A 113 3.91 11.98 -11.23
CA VAL A 113 4.36 13.40 -11.26
C VAL A 113 4.69 13.85 -12.68
N LYS A 114 5.46 13.07 -13.44
CA LYS A 114 5.81 13.38 -14.83
C LYS A 114 4.55 13.49 -15.70
N TYR A 115 3.64 12.55 -15.56
CA TYR A 115 2.37 12.55 -16.29
C TYR A 115 1.52 13.78 -15.95
N VAL A 116 1.29 14.05 -14.66
CA VAL A 116 0.45 15.19 -14.24
C VAL A 116 1.05 16.53 -14.67
N LYS A 117 2.38 16.70 -14.57
CA LYS A 117 3.07 17.90 -15.09
C LYS A 117 2.85 18.09 -16.59
N SER A 118 2.79 17.03 -17.38
CA SER A 118 2.53 17.11 -18.82
C SER A 118 1.14 17.61 -19.20
N LEU A 119 0.20 17.65 -18.23
CA LEU A 119 -1.18 18.10 -18.45
C LEU A 119 -1.36 19.63 -18.35
N GLY A 120 -0.29 20.38 -18.07
CA GLY A 120 -0.34 21.85 -17.98
C GLY A 120 -0.96 22.33 -16.66
N VAL A 121 -0.72 21.63 -15.56
CA VAL A 121 -1.08 22.06 -14.21
C VAL A 121 -0.23 23.24 -13.76
N LYS A 122 -0.72 24.04 -12.82
CA LYS A 122 0.00 25.21 -12.29
C LYS A 122 1.16 24.81 -11.37
N ASP A 123 0.92 23.86 -10.49
CA ASP A 123 1.92 23.33 -9.56
C ASP A 123 1.59 21.88 -9.17
N VAL A 124 2.61 21.09 -8.85
CA VAL A 124 2.46 19.69 -8.40
C VAL A 124 3.28 19.50 -7.16
N LYS A 125 2.60 19.03 -6.11
CA LYS A 125 3.20 18.55 -4.88
C LYS A 125 2.79 17.10 -4.61
N THR A 126 3.59 16.41 -3.80
CA THR A 126 3.42 15.00 -3.48
C THR A 126 3.34 14.79 -1.97
N ALA A 127 2.48 13.87 -1.54
CA ALA A 127 2.32 13.53 -0.14
C ALA A 127 2.16 12.03 0.05
N THR A 128 2.79 11.48 1.10
CA THR A 128 2.63 10.08 1.49
C THR A 128 2.45 9.96 3.01
N MET A 129 1.82 8.89 3.47
CA MET A 129 1.78 8.65 4.92
C MET A 129 3.14 8.21 5.42
N HIS A 130 3.81 7.29 4.71
CA HIS A 130 5.18 6.88 5.02
C HIS A 130 6.13 7.18 3.87
N HIS A 131 7.35 7.56 4.23
CA HIS A 131 8.48 7.66 3.29
C HIS A 131 9.60 6.74 3.76
N LYS A 132 10.05 5.81 2.91
CA LYS A 132 11.20 4.96 3.22
C LYS A 132 12.49 5.59 2.68
N THR A 133 13.54 5.57 3.49
CA THR A 133 14.87 6.09 3.08
C THR A 133 15.49 5.32 1.91
N SER A 134 15.00 4.12 1.60
CA SER A 134 15.36 3.33 0.41
C SER A 134 14.82 3.92 -0.90
N SER A 135 13.82 4.79 -0.82
CA SER A 135 13.20 5.40 -2.00
C SER A 135 14.14 6.38 -2.70
N SER A 136 14.22 6.28 -4.02
CA SER A 136 14.91 7.26 -4.87
C SER A 136 14.14 8.57 -5.08
N PHE A 137 12.85 8.58 -4.72
CA PHE A 137 11.97 9.74 -4.79
C PHE A 137 11.62 10.20 -3.38
N ILE A 138 11.88 11.47 -3.08
CA ILE A 138 11.49 12.09 -1.80
C ILE A 138 10.19 12.86 -2.04
N PRO A 139 9.07 12.49 -1.37
CA PRO A 139 7.84 13.27 -1.46
C PRO A 139 8.00 14.65 -0.83
N ASP A 140 7.23 15.64 -1.29
CA ASP A 140 7.26 16.99 -0.71
C ASP A 140 6.79 16.99 0.75
N PHE A 141 5.84 16.10 1.09
CA PHE A 141 5.26 15.95 2.42
C PHE A 141 5.13 14.48 2.79
N TYR A 142 5.37 14.13 4.03
CA TYR A 142 5.14 12.77 4.55
C TYR A 142 4.86 12.77 6.05
N GLY A 143 4.03 11.84 6.52
CA GLY A 143 3.70 11.72 7.93
C GLY A 143 4.86 11.15 8.74
N GLU A 144 5.46 10.05 8.28
CA GLU A 144 6.55 9.39 9.00
C GLU A 144 7.67 8.91 8.06
N LEU A 145 8.92 9.03 8.55
CA LEU A 145 10.13 8.53 7.89
C LEU A 145 10.52 7.15 8.40
N ILE A 146 10.48 6.15 7.54
CA ILE A 146 10.95 4.78 7.83
C ILE A 146 12.41 4.65 7.41
N ARG A 147 13.31 4.52 8.40
CA ARG A 147 14.77 4.43 8.18
C ARG A 147 15.26 3.02 7.89
N GLU A 148 14.70 2.03 8.61
CA GLU A 148 14.98 0.61 8.40
C GLU A 148 13.85 0.03 7.57
N TRP A 149 14.19 -0.67 6.48
CA TRP A 149 13.16 -1.21 5.59
C TRP A 149 12.25 -2.20 6.33
N LYS A 150 10.95 -1.96 6.26
CA LYS A 150 9.88 -2.82 6.79
C LYS A 150 8.77 -2.96 5.78
N TRP A 151 8.09 -4.10 5.79
CA TRP A 151 6.84 -4.24 5.06
C TRP A 151 5.73 -3.55 5.85
N VAL A 152 5.13 -2.51 5.30
CA VAL A 152 4.04 -1.78 5.96
C VAL A 152 2.72 -2.44 5.61
N ILE A 153 2.00 -2.91 6.63
CA ILE A 153 0.68 -3.53 6.52
C ILE A 153 -0.36 -2.50 6.93
N TYR A 154 -1.10 -2.02 5.95
CA TYR A 154 -2.16 -1.05 6.19
C TYR A 154 -3.52 -1.72 6.47
N PRO A 155 -4.45 -1.05 7.20
CA PRO A 155 -5.72 -1.65 7.55
C PRO A 155 -6.63 -1.93 6.34
N TRP A 156 -6.48 -1.22 5.23
CA TRP A 156 -7.21 -1.46 3.98
C TRP A 156 -6.65 -2.57 3.10
N SER A 157 -5.43 -3.03 3.36
CA SER A 157 -4.77 -4.11 2.60
C SER A 157 -4.44 -5.34 3.45
N ILE A 158 -4.80 -5.35 4.73
CA ILE A 158 -4.38 -6.37 5.70
C ILE A 158 -4.71 -7.81 5.23
N HIS A 159 -5.85 -8.04 4.59
CA HIS A 159 -6.20 -9.36 4.04
C HIS A 159 -5.25 -9.78 2.91
N GLU A 160 -4.94 -8.86 2.00
CA GLU A 160 -4.03 -9.09 0.87
C GLU A 160 -2.61 -9.36 1.38
N ASP A 161 -2.14 -8.56 2.34
CA ASP A 161 -0.82 -8.74 2.95
C ASP A 161 -0.71 -10.07 3.70
N VAL A 162 -1.70 -10.42 4.53
CA VAL A 162 -1.71 -11.70 5.26
C VAL A 162 -1.78 -12.89 4.29
N MET A 163 -2.59 -12.80 3.23
CA MET A 163 -2.67 -13.83 2.19
C MET A 163 -1.31 -14.05 1.52
N GLU A 164 -0.63 -12.97 1.18
CA GLU A 164 0.68 -13.05 0.52
C GLU A 164 1.76 -13.64 1.43
N LEU A 165 1.85 -13.16 2.67
CA LEU A 165 2.82 -13.65 3.64
C LEU A 165 2.56 -15.12 4.01
N ALA A 166 1.29 -15.51 4.21
CA ALA A 166 0.90 -16.90 4.42
C ALA A 166 1.27 -17.78 3.22
N GLY A 167 1.02 -17.30 2.00
CA GLY A 167 1.41 -17.98 0.76
C GLY A 167 2.92 -18.22 0.67
N LYS A 168 3.76 -17.23 1.04
CA LYS A 168 5.22 -17.38 1.09
C LYS A 168 5.67 -18.45 2.08
N VAL A 169 5.07 -18.50 3.27
CA VAL A 169 5.37 -19.53 4.28
C VAL A 169 4.97 -20.93 3.76
N LEU A 170 3.78 -21.07 3.20
CA LEU A 170 3.29 -22.35 2.67
C LEU A 170 4.13 -22.84 1.49
N ALA A 171 4.55 -21.94 0.60
CA ALA A 171 5.43 -22.28 -0.53
C ALA A 171 6.80 -22.78 -0.07
N LYS A 172 7.37 -22.18 0.97
CA LYS A 172 8.68 -22.56 1.52
C LYS A 172 8.62 -23.87 2.29
N GLY A 173 7.51 -24.11 2.97
CA GLY A 173 7.31 -25.30 3.82
C GLY A 173 7.13 -26.59 3.02
N GLU A 174 6.58 -26.52 1.81
CA GLU A 174 6.24 -27.66 0.93
C GLU A 174 5.52 -28.83 1.67
N ARG A 175 4.82 -28.51 2.76
CA ARG A 175 4.14 -29.47 3.62
C ARG A 175 2.80 -28.94 4.11
N TRP A 176 1.95 -29.85 4.56
CA TRP A 176 0.73 -29.49 5.25
C TRP A 176 1.04 -28.79 6.57
N MET A 177 0.41 -27.65 6.81
CA MET A 177 0.59 -26.85 8.01
C MET A 177 -0.76 -26.57 8.68
N SER A 178 -0.82 -26.73 9.99
CA SER A 178 -1.93 -26.24 10.81
C SER A 178 -1.89 -24.69 10.91
N LEU A 179 -3.01 -24.09 11.29
CA LEU A 179 -3.09 -22.64 11.50
C LEU A 179 -2.08 -22.14 12.56
N GLY A 180 -1.85 -22.95 13.59
CA GLY A 180 -0.87 -22.63 14.64
C GLY A 180 0.57 -22.62 14.12
N GLU A 181 0.95 -23.61 13.29
CA GLU A 181 2.28 -23.67 12.68
C GLU A 181 2.48 -22.52 11.69
N LEU A 182 1.48 -22.25 10.84
CA LEU A 182 1.52 -21.14 9.88
C LEU A 182 1.73 -19.81 10.61
N ARG A 183 0.96 -19.55 11.67
CA ARG A 183 1.08 -18.36 12.50
C ARG A 183 2.45 -18.23 13.17
N ALA A 184 2.99 -19.33 13.69
CA ALA A 184 4.33 -19.35 14.29
C ALA A 184 5.42 -19.01 13.27
N SER A 185 5.33 -19.59 12.07
CA SER A 185 6.27 -19.32 10.99
C SER A 185 6.19 -17.87 10.49
N MET A 186 4.97 -17.29 10.39
CA MET A 186 4.82 -15.87 10.03
C MET A 186 5.48 -14.95 11.05
N LYS A 187 5.36 -15.28 12.35
CA LYS A 187 6.06 -14.52 13.39
C LYS A 187 7.59 -14.65 13.27
N GLU A 188 8.09 -15.84 13.01
CA GLU A 188 9.53 -16.09 12.90
C GLU A 188 10.16 -15.43 11.66
N GLU A 189 9.43 -15.44 10.52
CA GLU A 189 9.98 -14.98 9.24
C GLU A 189 9.78 -13.48 9.00
N PHE A 190 8.67 -12.92 9.51
CA PHE A 190 8.24 -11.56 9.20
C PHE A 190 8.06 -10.67 10.44
N ASP A 191 8.40 -11.18 11.64
CA ASP A 191 8.11 -10.52 12.92
C ASP A 191 6.64 -10.02 13.01
N PHE A 192 5.73 -10.78 12.39
CA PHE A 192 4.31 -10.44 12.31
C PHE A 192 3.45 -11.42 13.11
N TYR A 193 2.90 -10.94 14.22
CA TYR A 193 1.98 -11.70 15.05
C TYR A 193 0.55 -11.49 14.58
N VAL A 194 0.16 -12.22 13.51
CA VAL A 194 -1.17 -12.09 12.94
C VAL A 194 -2.25 -12.59 13.92
N PRO A 195 -3.38 -11.86 14.11
CA PRO A 195 -4.51 -12.32 14.92
C PRO A 195 -5.06 -13.66 14.40
N TYR A 196 -5.35 -14.58 15.31
CA TYR A 196 -5.78 -15.95 14.94
C TYR A 196 -7.00 -15.95 14.02
N ASN A 197 -8.03 -15.17 14.38
CA ASN A 197 -9.28 -15.12 13.62
C ASN A 197 -9.06 -14.52 12.21
N LEU A 198 -8.21 -13.51 12.09
CA LEU A 198 -7.85 -12.93 10.80
C LEU A 198 -7.12 -13.94 9.91
N LEU A 199 -6.12 -14.65 10.46
CA LEU A 199 -5.41 -15.68 9.71
C LEU A 199 -6.35 -16.80 9.26
N LYS A 200 -7.27 -17.25 10.15
CA LYS A 200 -8.27 -18.26 9.81
C LYS A 200 -9.15 -17.79 8.65
N GLU A 201 -9.71 -16.59 8.73
CA GLU A 201 -10.53 -16.01 7.68
C GLU A 201 -9.79 -15.93 6.35
N VAL A 202 -8.52 -15.49 6.37
CA VAL A 202 -7.70 -15.38 5.16
C VAL A 202 -7.42 -16.73 4.53
N VAL A 203 -7.05 -17.77 5.32
CA VAL A 203 -6.78 -19.11 4.73
C VAL A 203 -8.06 -19.77 4.22
N GLU A 204 -9.20 -19.60 4.88
CA GLU A 204 -10.49 -20.04 4.37
C GLU A 204 -10.84 -19.38 3.04
N ASN A 205 -10.59 -18.08 2.91
CA ASN A 205 -10.76 -17.33 1.66
C ASN A 205 -9.79 -17.80 0.56
N MET A 206 -8.53 -18.04 0.91
CA MET A 206 -7.54 -18.63 -0.02
C MET A 206 -7.98 -20.00 -0.54
N ALA A 207 -8.52 -20.85 0.33
CA ALA A 207 -9.03 -22.17 -0.04
C ALA A 207 -10.27 -22.07 -0.94
N PHE A 208 -11.20 -21.17 -0.61
CA PHE A 208 -12.39 -20.90 -1.44
C PHE A 208 -12.02 -20.48 -2.86
N HIS A 209 -10.96 -19.69 -3.02
CA HIS A 209 -10.44 -19.25 -4.32
C HIS A 209 -9.43 -20.22 -4.97
N GLY A 210 -9.27 -21.43 -4.43
CA GLY A 210 -8.40 -22.46 -4.98
C GLY A 210 -6.90 -22.14 -4.96
N LYS A 211 -6.48 -21.21 -4.11
CA LYS A 211 -5.05 -20.85 -3.94
C LYS A 211 -4.31 -21.86 -3.05
N ILE A 212 -5.03 -22.45 -2.12
CA ILE A 212 -4.54 -23.51 -1.20
C ILE A 212 -5.57 -24.62 -1.11
N ARG A 213 -5.12 -25.81 -0.67
CA ARG A 213 -5.99 -26.94 -0.35
C ARG A 213 -5.98 -27.18 1.14
N SER A 214 -7.10 -27.67 1.67
CA SER A 214 -7.22 -28.12 3.05
C SER A 214 -7.56 -29.59 3.15
N LYS A 215 -7.21 -30.21 4.27
CA LYS A 215 -7.65 -31.53 4.70
C LYS A 215 -7.73 -31.60 6.22
N GLU A 216 -8.45 -32.58 6.75
CA GLU A 216 -8.41 -32.89 8.17
C GLU A 216 -7.30 -33.93 8.47
N GLU A 217 -6.43 -33.65 9.43
CA GLU A 217 -5.36 -34.52 9.87
C GLU A 217 -5.23 -34.47 11.40
N GLY A 218 -5.43 -35.62 12.05
CA GLY A 218 -5.37 -35.69 13.52
C GLY A 218 -6.39 -34.82 14.25
N GLY A 219 -7.59 -34.62 13.69
CA GLY A 219 -8.64 -33.76 14.25
C GLY A 219 -8.37 -32.26 14.12
N LYS A 220 -7.42 -31.86 13.25
CA LYS A 220 -7.10 -30.47 12.93
C LYS A 220 -7.16 -30.27 11.42
N GLU A 221 -7.63 -29.10 11.02
CA GLU A 221 -7.53 -28.68 9.63
C GLU A 221 -6.10 -28.20 9.34
N VAL A 222 -5.56 -28.67 8.20
CA VAL A 222 -4.23 -28.31 7.71
C VAL A 222 -4.29 -27.87 6.26
N TRP A 223 -3.38 -26.98 5.87
CA TRP A 223 -3.36 -26.34 4.55
C TRP A 223 -2.03 -26.52 3.84
N ILE A 224 -2.08 -26.53 2.51
CA ILE A 224 -0.92 -26.54 1.62
C ILE A 224 -1.19 -25.67 0.40
N LEU A 225 -0.16 -25.07 -0.18
CA LEU A 225 -0.25 -24.33 -1.44
C LEU A 225 -0.66 -25.28 -2.59
N CYS A 226 -1.45 -24.80 -3.55
CA CYS A 226 -1.83 -25.54 -4.75
C CYS A 226 -0.69 -25.67 -5.76
#